data_4375d9beaaac701d603d73d912fb6533
#
_entry.id   4375d9beaaac701d603d73d912fb6533
#
_cell.length_a   1.000
_cell.length_b   1.000
_cell.length_c   1.000
_cell.angle_alpha   90.00
_cell.angle_beta   90.00
_cell.angle_gamma   90.00
#
_symmetry.space_group_name_H-M   'P 1'
#
loop_
_entity.id
_entity.type
_entity.pdbx_description
1 polymer ?
#
loop_
_entity_poly.entity_id
_entity_poly.type
_entity_poly.pdbx_seq_one_letter_code
_entity_poly.pdbx_strand_id
1 'polypeptide(L)'
;FADIQTLDNRHSGKYISNIMFDTHHVQNFVSTGVLNIMKDSFTVIALVSLMFYQNWKLALFAILMIPFAGTLAKSLAKRVGKATGKAGESSGVLASFLSEILKASKMIRIYQKEENENTKAGKVIDDLVKKNIKIGSIMIRATPIMETLTGFMIAGFIIFSGKLISSGELGVNNFFSFLAAM
;
A
#
# COMPACT_ATOMS: atom_id res chain seq x y z
N PHE A 1 -22.59 -16.73 20.18
CA PHE A 1 -23.34 -16.21 21.33
C PHE A 1 -22.34 -15.47 22.21
N ALA A 2 -22.43 -14.13 22.26
CA ALA A 2 -21.60 -13.31 23.14
C ALA A 2 -22.12 -13.42 24.56
N ASP A 3 -21.21 -13.65 25.52
CA ASP A 3 -21.52 -13.75 26.93
C ASP A 3 -22.09 -12.41 27.43
N ILE A 4 -23.22 -12.45 28.15
CA ILE A 4 -23.95 -11.28 28.64
C ILE A 4 -23.06 -10.36 29.50
N GLN A 5 -22.13 -10.94 30.26
CA GLN A 5 -21.15 -10.18 31.05
C GLN A 5 -20.17 -9.35 30.20
N THR A 6 -19.90 -9.77 28.98
CA THR A 6 -19.02 -9.06 28.05
C THR A 6 -19.74 -7.89 27.35
N LEU A 7 -21.06 -8.00 27.22
CA LEU A 7 -21.93 -6.94 26.67
C LEU A 7 -22.15 -5.79 27.65
N ASP A 8 -22.25 -6.07 28.93
CA ASP A 8 -22.56 -5.06 29.96
C ASP A 8 -21.35 -4.18 30.30
N ASN A 9 -20.13 -4.67 30.11
CA ASN A 9 -18.87 -3.96 30.42
C ASN A 9 -18.33 -3.06 29.30
N ARG A 10 -18.93 -3.03 28.11
CA ARG A 10 -18.48 -2.20 27.00
C ARG A 10 -19.61 -1.33 26.47
N HIS A 11 -19.34 -0.03 26.35
CA HIS A 11 -20.28 0.94 25.76
C HIS A 11 -20.80 0.45 24.40
N SER A 12 -22.12 0.36 24.25
CA SER A 12 -22.84 -0.08 23.03
C SER A 12 -22.32 0.61 21.76
N GLY A 13 -21.91 1.87 21.85
CA GLY A 13 -21.32 2.62 20.75
C GLY A 13 -20.04 2.01 20.17
N LYS A 14 -19.25 1.28 20.97
CA LYS A 14 -18.04 0.60 20.49
C LYS A 14 -18.37 -0.61 19.63
N TYR A 15 -19.41 -1.36 19.98
CA TYR A 15 -19.87 -2.49 19.17
C TYR A 15 -20.45 -2.03 17.84
N ILE A 16 -21.30 -0.98 17.86
CA ILE A 16 -21.88 -0.40 16.66
C ILE A 16 -20.78 0.15 15.75
N SER A 17 -19.83 0.88 16.32
CA SER A 17 -18.69 1.40 15.56
C SER A 17 -17.85 0.30 14.93
N ASN A 18 -17.47 -0.75 15.68
CA ASN A 18 -16.70 -1.87 15.14
C ASN A 18 -17.47 -2.59 14.03
N ILE A 19 -18.76 -2.89 14.24
CA ILE A 19 -19.57 -3.56 13.21
C ILE A 19 -19.66 -2.71 11.94
N MET A 20 -19.90 -1.41 12.07
CA MET A 20 -20.00 -0.53 10.91
C MET A 20 -18.65 -0.38 10.17
N PHE A 21 -17.55 -0.14 10.90
CA PHE A 21 -16.23 0.01 10.30
C PHE A 21 -15.71 -1.30 9.71
N ASP A 22 -15.82 -2.41 10.45
CA ASP A 22 -15.35 -3.70 9.99
C ASP A 22 -16.15 -4.19 8.78
N THR A 23 -17.47 -3.99 8.77
CA THR A 23 -18.33 -4.33 7.63
C THR A 23 -17.94 -3.52 6.40
N HIS A 24 -17.66 -2.22 6.55
CA HIS A 24 -17.24 -1.37 5.43
C HIS A 24 -15.87 -1.79 4.89
N HIS A 25 -14.92 -2.14 5.75
CA HIS A 25 -13.62 -2.67 5.34
C HIS A 25 -13.73 -4.01 4.62
N VAL A 26 -14.56 -4.93 5.13
CA VAL A 26 -14.82 -6.21 4.47
C VAL A 26 -15.50 -6.01 3.11
N GLN A 27 -16.49 -5.13 3.03
CA GLN A 27 -17.17 -4.82 1.77
C GLN A 27 -16.19 -4.24 0.73
N ASN A 28 -15.34 -3.30 1.11
CA ASN A 28 -14.34 -2.73 0.21
C ASN A 28 -13.30 -3.77 -0.22
N PHE A 29 -12.88 -4.64 0.69
CA PHE A 29 -11.94 -5.72 0.37
C PHE A 29 -12.57 -6.70 -0.63
N VAL A 30 -13.79 -7.14 -0.40
CA VAL A 30 -14.47 -8.09 -1.29
C VAL A 30 -14.83 -7.44 -2.63
N SER A 31 -15.44 -6.25 -2.60
CA SER A 31 -15.93 -5.61 -3.84
C SER A 31 -14.78 -5.10 -4.72
N THR A 32 -13.78 -4.45 -4.12
CA THR A 32 -12.71 -3.81 -4.90
C THR A 32 -11.48 -4.73 -4.99
N GLY A 33 -11.12 -5.37 -3.88
CA GLY A 33 -9.92 -6.21 -3.82
C GLY A 33 -10.05 -7.47 -4.66
N VAL A 34 -11.09 -8.24 -4.45
CA VAL A 34 -11.29 -9.53 -5.16
C VAL A 34 -11.54 -9.30 -6.64
N LEU A 35 -12.40 -8.33 -7.00
CA LEU A 35 -12.67 -8.00 -8.41
C LEU A 35 -11.41 -7.53 -9.15
N ASN A 36 -10.62 -6.67 -8.53
CA ASN A 36 -9.37 -6.22 -9.13
C ASN A 36 -8.36 -7.36 -9.28
N ILE A 37 -8.19 -8.22 -8.27
CA ILE A 37 -7.31 -9.38 -8.37
C ILE A 37 -7.75 -10.30 -9.53
N MET A 38 -9.03 -10.61 -9.64
CA MET A 38 -9.52 -11.43 -10.75
C MET A 38 -9.27 -10.76 -12.11
N LYS A 39 -9.68 -9.49 -12.25
CA LYS A 39 -9.48 -8.73 -13.49
C LYS A 39 -8.01 -8.67 -13.89
N ASP A 40 -7.15 -8.28 -12.96
CA ASP A 40 -5.73 -8.11 -13.22
C ASP A 40 -5.04 -9.45 -13.51
N SER A 41 -5.45 -10.54 -12.84
CA SER A 41 -4.95 -11.89 -13.12
C SER A 41 -5.28 -12.33 -14.55
N PHE A 42 -6.53 -12.14 -14.99
CA PHE A 42 -6.93 -12.46 -16.36
C PHE A 42 -6.19 -11.59 -17.39
N THR A 43 -6.03 -10.31 -17.09
CA THR A 43 -5.28 -9.38 -17.94
C THR A 43 -3.83 -9.81 -18.07
N VAL A 44 -3.16 -10.16 -16.98
CA VAL A 44 -1.77 -10.65 -17.02
C VAL A 44 -1.65 -11.95 -17.82
N ILE A 45 -2.55 -12.91 -17.62
CA ILE A 45 -2.54 -14.17 -18.38
C ILE A 45 -2.72 -13.90 -19.89
N ALA A 46 -3.67 -13.05 -20.25
CA ALA A 46 -3.92 -12.70 -21.65
C ALA A 46 -2.70 -12.00 -22.29
N LEU A 47 -2.12 -11.02 -21.62
CA LEU A 47 -0.95 -10.29 -22.12
C LEU A 47 0.28 -11.20 -22.24
N VAL A 48 0.56 -12.02 -21.24
CA VAL A 48 1.66 -12.99 -21.27
C VAL A 48 1.47 -13.98 -22.42
N SER A 49 0.26 -14.50 -22.63
CA SER A 49 -0.05 -15.39 -23.74
C SER A 49 0.20 -14.73 -25.10
N LEU A 50 -0.23 -13.47 -25.24
CA LEU A 50 0.00 -12.69 -26.45
C LEU A 50 1.50 -12.42 -26.70
N MET A 51 2.26 -12.13 -25.64
CA MET A 51 3.71 -11.94 -25.73
C MET A 51 4.41 -13.21 -26.20
N PHE A 52 4.04 -14.40 -25.69
CA PHE A 52 4.58 -15.69 -26.15
C PHE A 52 4.21 -16.00 -27.60
N TYR A 53 2.98 -15.66 -28.00
CA TYR A 53 2.54 -15.86 -29.39
C TYR A 53 3.36 -15.01 -30.37
N GLN A 54 3.74 -13.80 -30.00
CA GLN A 54 4.51 -12.91 -30.86
C GLN A 54 6.00 -13.29 -30.95
N ASN A 55 6.64 -13.46 -29.79
CA ASN A 55 8.05 -13.89 -29.77
C ASN A 55 8.41 -14.44 -28.38
N TRP A 56 8.67 -15.74 -28.31
CA TRP A 56 8.99 -16.41 -27.06
C TRP A 56 10.29 -15.92 -26.39
N LYS A 57 11.30 -15.48 -27.19
CA LYS A 57 12.56 -14.96 -26.65
C LYS A 57 12.38 -13.64 -25.93
N LEU A 58 11.56 -12.74 -26.51
CA LEU A 58 11.21 -11.47 -25.85
C LEU A 58 10.32 -11.69 -24.62
N ALA A 59 9.38 -12.61 -24.69
CA ALA A 59 8.53 -12.98 -23.56
C ALA A 59 9.36 -13.52 -22.38
N LEU A 60 10.34 -14.37 -22.66
CA LEU A 60 11.23 -14.90 -21.63
C LEU A 60 12.09 -13.80 -21.00
N PHE A 61 12.59 -12.85 -21.79
CA PHE A 61 13.32 -11.68 -21.27
C PHE A 61 12.44 -10.85 -20.34
N ALA A 62 11.20 -10.55 -20.74
CA ALA A 62 10.25 -9.79 -19.91
C ALA A 62 9.93 -10.52 -18.59
N ILE A 63 9.67 -11.83 -18.65
CA ILE A 63 9.39 -12.64 -17.45
C ILE A 63 10.58 -12.66 -16.50
N LEU A 64 11.80 -12.69 -17.02
CA LEU A 64 13.02 -12.66 -16.19
C LEU A 64 13.16 -11.33 -15.41
N MET A 65 12.58 -10.24 -15.92
CA MET A 65 12.59 -8.93 -15.26
C MET A 65 11.57 -8.84 -14.13
N ILE A 66 10.48 -9.63 -14.13
CA ILE A 66 9.44 -9.62 -13.10
C ILE A 66 9.98 -9.88 -11.70
N PRO A 67 10.78 -10.93 -11.43
CA PRO A 67 11.30 -11.17 -10.09
C PRO A 67 12.23 -10.05 -9.59
N PHE A 68 12.94 -9.39 -10.49
CA PHE A 68 13.79 -8.25 -10.14
C PHE A 68 12.96 -7.05 -9.67
N ALA A 69 11.90 -6.69 -10.39
CA ALA A 69 10.94 -5.68 -9.97
C ALA A 69 10.22 -6.08 -8.67
N GLY A 70 9.83 -7.35 -8.56
CA GLY A 70 9.14 -7.90 -7.40
C GLY A 70 9.95 -7.83 -6.10
N THR A 71 11.27 -8.05 -6.16
CA THR A 71 12.13 -7.94 -4.96
C THR A 71 12.23 -6.50 -4.45
N LEU A 72 12.31 -5.53 -5.35
CA LEU A 72 12.31 -4.10 -5.00
C LEU A 72 10.94 -3.67 -4.44
N ALA A 73 9.85 -4.04 -5.10
CA ALA A 73 8.49 -3.77 -4.63
C ALA A 73 8.24 -4.36 -3.24
N LYS A 74 8.65 -5.62 -3.00
CA LYS A 74 8.56 -6.28 -1.68
C LYS A 74 9.36 -5.54 -0.60
N SER A 75 10.56 -5.05 -0.92
CA SER A 75 11.37 -4.27 0.01
C SER A 75 10.70 -2.95 0.40
N LEU A 76 10.13 -2.24 -0.58
CA LEU A 76 9.38 -1.01 -0.36
C LEU A 76 8.12 -1.26 0.46
N ALA A 77 7.32 -2.27 0.10
CA ALA A 77 6.11 -2.66 0.82
C ALA A 77 6.39 -2.98 2.29
N LYS A 78 7.49 -3.71 2.58
CA LYS A 78 7.92 -4.01 3.96
C LYS A 78 8.27 -2.75 4.75
N ARG A 79 8.93 -1.77 4.12
CA ARG A 79 9.27 -0.48 4.76
C ARG A 79 8.02 0.33 5.06
N VAL A 80 7.10 0.44 4.11
CA VAL A 80 5.80 1.11 4.29
C VAL A 80 5.01 0.43 5.41
N GLY A 81 4.84 -0.89 5.36
CA GLY A 81 4.09 -1.64 6.37
C GLY A 81 4.64 -1.44 7.78
N LYS A 82 5.98 -1.46 7.95
CA LYS A 82 6.61 -1.18 9.25
C LYS A 82 6.36 0.26 9.73
N ALA A 83 6.39 1.23 8.83
CA ALA A 83 6.14 2.63 9.18
C ALA A 83 4.66 2.86 9.52
N THR A 84 3.74 2.26 8.77
CA THR A 84 2.30 2.33 9.01
C THR A 84 1.91 1.67 10.34
N GLY A 85 2.49 0.52 10.67
CA GLY A 85 2.27 -0.13 11.97
C GLY A 85 2.63 0.80 13.14
N LYS A 86 3.80 1.45 13.08
CA LYS A 86 4.23 2.42 14.10
C LYS A 86 3.34 3.66 14.18
N ALA A 87 2.82 4.14 13.06
CA ALA A 87 1.87 5.25 13.05
C ALA A 87 0.52 4.83 13.64
N GLY A 88 0.08 3.60 13.37
CA GLY A 88 -1.12 3.01 13.97
C GLY A 88 -1.03 2.93 15.50
N GLU A 89 0.11 2.48 16.04
CA GLU A 89 0.35 2.49 17.49
C GLU A 89 0.23 3.90 18.08
N SER A 90 0.84 4.91 17.42
CA SER A 90 0.73 6.30 17.89
C SER A 90 -0.67 6.88 17.77
N SER A 91 -1.43 6.48 16.75
CA SER A 91 -2.84 6.84 16.64
C SER A 91 -3.66 6.25 17.78
N GLY A 92 -3.36 5.01 18.19
CA GLY A 92 -3.98 4.38 19.35
C GLY A 92 -3.66 5.13 20.67
N VAL A 93 -2.40 5.54 20.86
CA VAL A 93 -1.97 6.35 22.00
C VAL A 93 -2.70 7.69 22.03
N LEU A 94 -2.82 8.38 20.89
CA LEU A 94 -3.55 9.64 20.79
C LEU A 94 -5.03 9.46 21.12
N ALA A 95 -5.67 8.42 20.57
CA ALA A 95 -7.08 8.14 20.84
C ALA A 95 -7.33 7.85 22.33
N SER A 96 -6.46 7.09 22.98
CA SER A 96 -6.53 6.81 24.41
C SER A 96 -6.36 8.08 25.24
N PHE A 97 -5.38 8.91 24.88
CA PHE A 97 -5.10 10.18 25.54
C PHE A 97 -6.28 11.16 25.42
N LEU A 98 -6.86 11.30 24.23
CA LEU A 98 -8.06 12.12 24.03
C LEU A 98 -9.26 11.62 24.84
N SER A 99 -9.46 10.30 24.89
CA SER A 99 -10.51 9.71 25.74
C SER A 99 -10.32 10.03 27.23
N GLU A 100 -9.07 10.00 27.71
CA GLU A 100 -8.72 10.33 29.09
C GLU A 100 -8.99 11.80 29.41
N ILE A 101 -8.54 12.72 28.54
CA ILE A 101 -8.80 14.18 28.70
C ILE A 101 -10.31 14.45 28.72
N LEU A 102 -11.08 13.85 27.82
CA LEU A 102 -12.53 14.06 27.77
C LEU A 102 -13.21 13.59 29.07
N LYS A 103 -12.79 12.46 29.61
CA LYS A 103 -13.32 11.95 30.90
C LYS A 103 -12.89 12.81 32.08
N ALA A 104 -11.66 13.32 32.09
CA ALA A 104 -11.09 14.13 33.15
C ALA A 104 -11.34 15.63 32.95
N SER A 105 -12.10 16.08 31.96
CA SER A 105 -12.27 17.48 31.59
C SER A 105 -12.71 18.40 32.71
N LYS A 106 -13.64 17.94 33.59
CA LYS A 106 -14.07 18.68 34.75
C LYS A 106 -12.94 18.87 35.77
N MET A 107 -12.14 17.82 36.01
CA MET A 107 -11.02 17.86 36.96
C MET A 107 -9.89 18.75 36.44
N ILE A 108 -9.58 18.68 35.17
CA ILE A 108 -8.56 19.53 34.53
C ILE A 108 -8.91 21.00 34.72
N ARG A 109 -10.19 21.40 34.56
CA ARG A 109 -10.68 22.75 34.80
C ARG A 109 -10.61 23.16 36.26
N ILE A 110 -11.02 22.29 37.19
CA ILE A 110 -10.98 22.58 38.63
C ILE A 110 -9.54 22.85 39.09
N TYR A 111 -8.58 22.07 38.58
CA TYR A 111 -7.17 22.21 38.95
C TYR A 111 -6.37 23.17 38.06
N GLN A 112 -7.01 23.84 37.11
CA GLN A 112 -6.38 24.78 36.14
C GLN A 112 -5.13 24.19 35.48
N LYS A 113 -5.25 22.93 35.00
CA LYS A 113 -4.14 22.19 34.38
C LYS A 113 -4.25 22.08 32.84
N GLU A 114 -5.05 22.93 32.21
CA GLU A 114 -5.29 22.92 30.77
C GLU A 114 -4.00 23.06 29.97
N GLU A 115 -3.11 23.95 30.38
CA GLU A 115 -1.85 24.19 29.66
C GLU A 115 -0.89 22.98 29.75
N ASN A 116 -0.87 22.30 30.87
CA ASN A 116 -0.09 21.09 31.05
C ASN A 116 -0.60 19.96 30.16
N GLU A 117 -1.92 19.78 30.08
CA GLU A 117 -2.52 18.76 29.20
C GLU A 117 -2.39 19.13 27.73
N ASN A 118 -2.47 20.41 27.37
CA ASN A 118 -2.20 20.89 26.02
C ASN A 118 -0.75 20.61 25.58
N THR A 119 0.20 20.82 26.47
CA THR A 119 1.61 20.49 26.20
C THR A 119 1.84 18.99 26.00
N LYS A 120 1.16 18.14 26.77
CA LYS A 120 1.20 16.68 26.59
C LYS A 120 0.56 16.28 25.26
N ALA A 121 -0.61 16.85 24.94
CA ALA A 121 -1.30 16.63 23.67
C ALA A 121 -0.39 16.97 22.48
N GLY A 122 0.26 18.12 22.53
CA GLY A 122 1.22 18.54 21.50
C GLY A 122 2.30 17.48 21.25
N LYS A 123 2.89 16.93 22.31
CA LYS A 123 3.93 15.88 22.18
C LYS A 123 3.40 14.61 21.50
N VAL A 124 2.19 14.17 21.85
CA VAL A 124 1.58 12.96 21.28
C VAL A 124 1.21 13.19 19.81
N ILE A 125 0.68 14.37 19.49
CA ILE A 125 0.36 14.76 18.12
C ILE A 125 1.64 14.85 17.28
N ASP A 126 2.70 15.49 17.78
CA ASP A 126 3.98 15.62 17.09
C ASP A 126 4.62 14.26 16.78
N ASP A 127 4.52 13.30 17.69
CA ASP A 127 5.01 11.94 17.44
C ASP A 127 4.25 11.27 16.31
N LEU A 128 2.92 11.38 16.29
CA LEU A 128 2.09 10.86 15.21
C LEU A 128 2.40 11.55 13.87
N VAL A 129 2.52 12.88 13.87
CA VAL A 129 2.87 13.66 12.66
C VAL A 129 4.22 13.23 12.10
N LYS A 130 5.25 13.08 12.95
CA LYS A 130 6.57 12.61 12.53
C LYS A 130 6.52 11.22 11.89
N LYS A 131 5.70 10.32 12.43
CA LYS A 131 5.52 8.97 11.88
C LYS A 131 4.78 9.00 10.54
N ASN A 132 3.77 9.84 10.39
CA ASN A 132 3.06 10.03 9.13
C ASN A 132 3.94 10.67 8.04
N ILE A 133 4.74 11.67 8.39
CA ILE A 133 5.75 12.26 7.48
C ILE A 133 6.74 11.17 7.01
N LYS A 134 7.14 10.26 7.88
CA LYS A 134 8.03 9.16 7.51
C LYS A 134 7.38 8.21 6.50
N ILE A 135 6.09 7.89 6.65
CA ILE A 135 5.35 7.11 5.65
C ILE A 135 5.32 7.84 4.31
N GLY A 136 4.92 9.11 4.31
CA GLY A 136 4.89 9.96 3.11
C GLY A 136 6.26 10.03 2.42
N SER A 137 7.33 10.20 3.19
CA SER A 137 8.70 10.23 2.68
C SER A 137 9.14 8.93 2.01
N ILE A 138 8.70 7.77 2.54
CA ILE A 138 8.98 6.47 1.92
C ILE A 138 8.18 6.34 0.62
N MET A 139 6.91 6.71 0.61
CA MET A 139 6.04 6.64 -0.57
C MET A 139 6.52 7.55 -1.70
N ILE A 140 6.87 8.79 -1.38
CA ILE A 140 7.39 9.75 -2.37
C ILE A 140 8.69 9.24 -3.02
N ARG A 141 9.57 8.58 -2.25
CA ARG A 141 10.81 8.01 -2.80
C ARG A 141 10.59 6.71 -3.57
N ALA A 142 9.50 6.01 -3.31
CA ALA A 142 9.19 4.77 -4.01
C ALA A 142 8.92 5.00 -5.51
N THR A 143 8.20 6.07 -5.86
CA THR A 143 7.85 6.39 -7.25
C THR A 143 9.09 6.58 -8.14
N PRO A 144 10.07 7.46 -7.82
CA PRO A 144 11.27 7.61 -8.65
C PRO A 144 12.10 6.33 -8.78
N ILE A 145 12.15 5.51 -7.71
CA ILE A 145 12.88 4.24 -7.74
C ILE A 145 12.21 3.27 -8.73
N MET A 146 10.89 3.17 -8.68
CA MET A 146 10.15 2.30 -9.60
C MET A 146 10.20 2.81 -11.04
N GLU A 147 10.10 4.13 -11.27
CA GLU A 147 10.24 4.75 -12.60
C GLU A 147 11.63 4.51 -13.18
N THR A 148 12.68 4.69 -12.40
CA THR A 148 14.05 4.42 -12.82
C THR A 148 14.23 2.95 -13.21
N LEU A 149 13.69 2.03 -12.41
CA LEU A 149 13.71 0.61 -12.73
C LEU A 149 12.99 0.32 -14.04
N THR A 150 11.79 0.87 -14.22
CA THR A 150 11.01 0.72 -15.46
C THR A 150 11.77 1.27 -16.65
N GLY A 151 12.42 2.43 -16.51
CA GLY A 151 13.28 3.01 -17.54
C GLY A 151 14.44 2.07 -17.94
N PHE A 152 15.12 1.45 -16.98
CA PHE A 152 16.15 0.46 -17.26
C PHE A 152 15.60 -0.80 -17.96
N MET A 153 14.42 -1.26 -17.54
CA MET A 153 13.77 -2.41 -18.18
C MET A 153 13.42 -2.12 -19.64
N ILE A 154 12.84 -0.95 -19.91
CA ILE A 154 12.50 -0.51 -21.28
C ILE A 154 13.77 -0.36 -22.13
N ALA A 155 14.82 0.26 -21.61
CA ALA A 155 16.10 0.40 -22.32
C ALA A 155 16.72 -0.97 -22.66
N GLY A 156 16.75 -1.88 -21.69
CA GLY A 156 17.22 -3.24 -21.91
C GLY A 156 16.38 -4.01 -22.96
N PHE A 157 15.06 -3.83 -22.91
CA PHE A 157 14.14 -4.39 -23.89
C PHE A 157 14.41 -3.86 -25.30
N ILE A 158 14.59 -2.55 -25.46
CA ILE A 158 14.89 -1.93 -26.77
C ILE A 158 16.21 -2.44 -27.33
N ILE A 159 17.25 -2.52 -26.52
CA ILE A 159 18.56 -3.03 -26.94
C ILE A 159 18.45 -4.50 -27.36
N PHE A 160 17.77 -5.33 -26.59
CA PHE A 160 17.62 -6.74 -26.88
C PHE A 160 16.76 -7.00 -28.14
N SER A 161 15.63 -6.27 -28.26
CA SER A 161 14.77 -6.38 -29.46
C SER A 161 15.45 -5.84 -30.72
N GLY A 162 16.20 -4.73 -30.60
CA GLY A 162 17.00 -4.21 -31.70
C GLY A 162 18.00 -5.23 -32.27
N LYS A 163 18.62 -6.03 -31.38
CA LYS A 163 19.50 -7.12 -31.76
C LYS A 163 18.75 -8.24 -32.52
N LEU A 164 17.54 -8.58 -32.06
CA LEU A 164 16.68 -9.58 -32.73
C LEU A 164 16.13 -9.09 -34.07
N ILE A 165 15.85 -7.80 -34.21
CA ILE A 165 15.44 -7.19 -35.50
C ILE A 165 16.61 -7.23 -36.47
N SER A 166 17.81 -6.87 -36.01
CA SER A 166 19.03 -6.89 -36.86
C SER A 166 19.41 -8.28 -37.32
N SER A 167 19.11 -9.33 -36.53
CA SER A 167 19.32 -10.72 -36.93
C SER A 167 18.20 -11.29 -37.81
N GLY A 168 17.15 -10.51 -38.10
CA GLY A 168 16.00 -10.97 -38.90
C GLY A 168 15.01 -11.88 -38.15
N GLU A 169 15.21 -12.12 -36.88
CA GLU A 169 14.35 -13.00 -36.04
C GLU A 169 13.06 -12.32 -35.55
N LEU A 170 13.00 -10.98 -35.61
CA LEU A 170 11.86 -10.20 -35.15
C LEU A 170 11.45 -9.17 -36.21
N GLY A 171 10.18 -9.18 -36.60
CA GLY A 171 9.61 -8.13 -37.46
C GLY A 171 9.34 -6.85 -36.67
N VAL A 172 9.50 -5.70 -37.33
CA VAL A 172 9.23 -4.37 -36.71
C VAL A 172 7.78 -4.27 -36.20
N ASN A 173 6.82 -4.83 -36.93
CA ASN A 173 5.42 -4.87 -36.49
C ASN A 173 5.23 -5.62 -35.16
N ASN A 174 5.90 -6.76 -35.01
CA ASN A 174 5.83 -7.57 -33.81
C ASN A 174 6.49 -6.87 -32.64
N PHE A 175 7.54 -6.07 -32.88
CA PHE A 175 8.15 -5.23 -31.86
C PHE A 175 7.18 -4.20 -31.29
N PHE A 176 6.48 -3.45 -32.15
CA PHE A 176 5.50 -2.45 -31.67
C PHE A 176 4.29 -3.11 -30.96
N SER A 177 3.83 -4.23 -31.46
CA SER A 177 2.74 -4.97 -30.80
C SER A 177 3.17 -5.52 -29.43
N PHE A 178 4.41 -5.96 -29.30
CA PHE A 178 4.97 -6.43 -28.04
C PHE A 178 5.14 -5.28 -27.06
N LEU A 179 5.62 -4.12 -27.52
CA LEU A 179 5.77 -2.91 -26.71
C LEU A 179 4.43 -2.41 -26.18
N ALA A 180 3.36 -2.53 -26.96
CA ALA A 180 2.01 -2.18 -26.54
C ALA A 180 1.41 -3.18 -25.51
N ALA A 181 1.87 -4.42 -25.49
CA ALA A 181 1.43 -5.46 -24.56
C ALA A 181 2.21 -5.45 -23.23
N MET A 182 3.40 -4.81 -23.19
CA MET A 182 4.27 -4.72 -22.01
C MET A 182 3.82 -3.62 -21.04
#